data_be6c14a015e8571779b8198039cb6ce7
#
_entry.id   be6c14a015e8571779b8198039cb6ce7
#
_cell.length_a   1.000
_cell.length_b   1.000
_cell.length_c   1.000
_cell.angle_alpha   90.00
_cell.angle_beta   90.00
_cell.angle_gamma   90.00
#
_symmetry.space_group_name_H-M   'P 1'
#
loop_
_entity.id
_entity.type
_entity.pdbx_description
1 polymer ?
#
loop_
_entity_poly.entity_id
_entity_poly.type
_entity_poly.pdbx_seq_one_letter_code
_entity_poly.pdbx_strand_id
1 'polypeptide(L)'
;MKVRILGCSGGIGGKHLRTTSMLVDHDILIDAGTGVADLTLAELAMIDHVFVTHSHLDHIAALPLMIDSIADMRDKPVIVYATDATLEILRNHVFNWAIWPDFSEISIRERPVMQYQMIRIGQAVRFGERTITALPAEHTVPAVGYHLDSGRGSLVFTGDTTVNDAFWPALNRIANLR
;
A
#
# COMPACT_ATOMS: atom_id res chain seq x y z
N MET A 1 3.72 -13.03 11.44
CA MET A 1 3.27 -11.77 10.80
C MET A 1 2.59 -10.92 11.87
N LYS A 2 3.06 -9.70 12.06
CA LYS A 2 2.50 -8.69 12.96
C LYS A 2 1.89 -7.58 12.09
N VAL A 3 0.68 -7.12 12.41
CA VAL A 3 0.06 -5.99 11.71
C VAL A 3 -0.12 -4.86 12.71
N ARG A 4 0.39 -3.67 12.38
CA ARG A 4 0.24 -2.43 13.14
C ARG A 4 -0.64 -1.47 12.35
N ILE A 5 -1.81 -1.16 12.88
CA ILE A 5 -2.69 -0.14 12.31
C ILE A 5 -2.08 1.23 12.65
N LEU A 6 -1.71 1.98 11.62
CA LEU A 6 -1.17 3.34 11.76
C LEU A 6 -2.29 4.37 11.61
N GLY A 7 -3.32 4.05 10.82
CA GLY A 7 -4.50 4.86 10.61
C GLY A 7 -5.65 4.04 10.02
N CYS A 8 -6.87 4.44 10.32
CA CYS A 8 -8.08 3.78 9.84
C CYS A 8 -9.27 4.75 9.69
N SER A 9 -8.99 6.04 9.52
CA SER A 9 -10.01 7.06 9.30
C SER A 9 -10.08 7.42 7.82
N GLY A 10 -11.28 7.61 7.28
CA GLY A 10 -11.51 8.08 5.90
C GLY A 10 -11.27 9.59 5.72
N GLY A 11 -10.72 10.29 6.72
CA GLY A 11 -10.42 11.71 6.65
C GLY A 11 -9.70 12.22 7.90
N ILE A 12 -9.44 13.53 7.95
CA ILE A 12 -8.81 14.17 9.11
C ILE A 12 -9.83 14.26 10.24
N GLY A 13 -9.69 13.40 11.24
CA GLY A 13 -10.58 13.30 12.39
C GLY A 13 -9.99 13.86 13.69
N GLY A 14 -9.33 15.03 13.65
CA GLY A 14 -8.73 15.66 14.82
C GLY A 14 -7.29 15.18 15.11
N LYS A 15 -6.82 15.37 16.36
CA LYS A 15 -5.42 15.16 16.71
C LYS A 15 -4.96 13.70 16.70
N HIS A 16 -5.88 12.77 16.86
CA HIS A 16 -5.54 11.35 17.11
C HIS A 16 -5.99 10.41 16.00
N LEU A 17 -6.72 10.90 15.01
CA LEU A 17 -7.15 10.07 13.89
C LEU A 17 -6.24 10.31 12.69
N ARG A 18 -5.77 9.21 12.12
CA ARG A 18 -4.95 9.16 10.92
C ARG A 18 -5.68 8.43 9.83
N THR A 19 -5.44 8.82 8.59
CA THR A 19 -6.02 8.13 7.46
C THR A 19 -5.32 6.81 7.20
N THR A 20 -5.95 5.97 6.39
CA THR A 20 -5.70 4.54 6.27
C THR A 20 -4.25 4.19 5.94
N SER A 21 -3.64 3.43 6.83
CA SER A 21 -2.34 2.80 6.60
C SER A 21 -2.07 1.69 7.63
N MET A 22 -1.44 0.60 7.18
CA MET A 22 -1.08 -0.54 8.02
C MET A 22 0.34 -1.01 7.72
N LEU A 23 1.16 -1.16 8.75
CA LEU A 23 2.49 -1.74 8.63
C LEU A 23 2.44 -3.23 8.98
N VAL A 24 2.87 -4.06 8.04
CA VAL A 24 3.00 -5.52 8.19
C VAL A 24 4.46 -5.84 8.47
N ASP A 25 4.70 -6.39 9.64
CA ASP A 25 6.03 -6.58 10.23
C ASP A 25 6.83 -5.27 10.25
N HIS A 26 7.79 -5.08 9.36
CA HIS A 26 8.61 -3.87 9.27
C HIS A 26 8.88 -3.41 7.83
N ASP A 27 8.49 -4.19 6.84
CA ASP A 27 8.92 -4.06 5.46
C ASP A 27 7.79 -3.92 4.43
N ILE A 28 6.53 -4.17 4.82
CA ILE A 28 5.37 -4.05 3.94
C ILE A 28 4.38 -3.04 4.51
N LEU A 29 3.98 -2.09 3.69
CA LEU A 29 2.95 -1.09 4.00
C LEU A 29 1.71 -1.37 3.13
N ILE A 30 0.54 -1.38 3.74
CA ILE A 30 -0.75 -1.40 3.05
C ILE A 30 -1.37 -0.03 3.19
N ASP A 31 -1.53 0.65 2.07
CA ASP A 31 -1.88 2.06 1.95
C ASP A 31 -0.91 3.01 2.67
N ALA A 32 -0.85 4.23 2.20
CA ALA A 32 0.06 5.25 2.70
C ALA A 32 -0.70 6.56 3.01
N GLY A 33 -1.72 6.45 3.85
CA GLY A 33 -2.41 7.59 4.41
C GLY A 33 -1.57 8.31 5.47
N THR A 34 -2.15 9.30 6.14
CA THR A 34 -1.43 10.18 7.07
C THR A 34 -0.84 9.47 8.29
N GLY A 35 -1.30 8.24 8.60
CA GLY A 35 -0.73 7.42 9.68
C GLY A 35 0.74 7.05 9.48
N VAL A 36 1.23 7.05 8.25
CA VAL A 36 2.65 6.84 7.93
C VAL A 36 3.55 7.86 8.60
N ALA A 37 3.08 9.09 8.80
CA ALA A 37 3.85 10.16 9.45
C ALA A 37 4.13 9.92 10.94
N ASP A 38 3.49 8.94 11.56
CA ASP A 38 3.76 8.56 12.95
C ASP A 38 4.95 7.56 13.07
N LEU A 39 5.52 7.11 11.93
CA LEU A 39 6.72 6.28 11.89
C LEU A 39 7.99 7.14 11.96
N THR A 40 9.01 6.61 12.61
CA THR A 40 10.36 7.20 12.58
C THR A 40 11.01 7.03 11.21
N LEU A 41 11.99 7.87 10.85
CA LEU A 41 12.75 7.72 9.61
C LEU A 41 13.41 6.34 9.47
N ALA A 42 13.86 5.77 10.58
CA ALA A 42 14.44 4.43 10.58
C ALA A 42 13.39 3.35 10.24
N GLU A 43 12.17 3.47 10.75
CA GLU A 43 11.07 2.56 10.41
C GLU A 43 10.64 2.76 8.94
N LEU A 44 10.53 4.00 8.47
CA LEU A 44 10.22 4.31 7.08
C LEU A 44 11.26 3.72 6.12
N ALA A 45 12.55 3.83 6.44
CA ALA A 45 13.64 3.31 5.63
C ALA A 45 13.64 1.77 5.53
N MET A 46 12.93 1.05 6.41
CA MET A 46 12.77 -0.40 6.37
C MET A 46 11.66 -0.85 5.42
N ILE A 47 10.77 0.05 4.98
CA ILE A 47 9.64 -0.30 4.11
C ILE A 47 10.14 -0.58 2.69
N ASP A 48 10.05 -1.82 2.26
CA ASP A 48 10.46 -2.25 0.93
C ASP A 48 9.31 -2.28 -0.07
N HIS A 49 8.09 -2.53 0.42
CA HIS A 49 6.93 -2.81 -0.40
C HIS A 49 5.72 -2.01 0.09
N VAL A 50 5.07 -1.30 -0.81
CA VAL A 50 3.83 -0.56 -0.55
C VAL A 50 2.74 -1.11 -1.45
N PHE A 51 1.65 -1.59 -0.85
CA PHE A 51 0.47 -2.06 -1.55
C PHE A 51 -0.63 -1.01 -1.44
N VAL A 52 -1.01 -0.42 -2.55
CA VAL A 52 -2.06 0.61 -2.60
C VAL A 52 -3.37 -0.02 -3.02
N THR A 53 -4.42 0.18 -2.22
CA THR A 53 -5.77 -0.34 -2.53
C THR A 53 -6.41 0.44 -3.66
N HIS A 54 -6.34 1.76 -3.62
CA HIS A 54 -6.90 2.68 -4.61
C HIS A 54 -6.30 4.09 -4.46
N SER A 55 -6.70 5.00 -5.34
CA SER A 55 -6.02 6.30 -5.53
C SER A 55 -6.55 7.46 -4.68
N HIS A 56 -7.49 7.26 -3.75
CA HIS A 56 -7.95 8.36 -2.91
C HIS A 56 -6.87 8.86 -1.95
N LEU A 57 -6.90 10.16 -1.68
CA LEU A 57 -5.82 10.83 -0.92
C LEU A 57 -5.63 10.28 0.49
N ASP A 58 -6.70 9.87 1.16
CA ASP A 58 -6.63 9.27 2.49
C ASP A 58 -5.91 7.91 2.51
N HIS A 59 -5.64 7.32 1.33
CA HIS A 59 -4.86 6.10 1.16
C HIS A 59 -3.46 6.33 0.57
N ILE A 60 -3.18 7.50 -0.02
CA ILE A 60 -1.90 7.75 -0.71
C ILE A 60 -1.20 9.05 -0.28
N ALA A 61 -1.81 9.89 0.56
CA ALA A 61 -1.31 11.24 0.85
C ALA A 61 0.14 11.28 1.37
N ALA A 62 0.56 10.29 2.14
CA ALA A 62 1.92 10.23 2.68
C ALA A 62 2.91 9.50 1.75
N LEU A 63 2.48 8.84 0.69
CA LEU A 63 3.35 8.06 -0.18
C LEU A 63 4.48 8.89 -0.79
N PRO A 64 4.22 10.06 -1.41
CA PRO A 64 5.27 10.90 -1.99
C PRO A 64 6.26 11.40 -0.94
N LEU A 65 5.74 11.87 0.20
CA LEU A 65 6.53 12.41 1.30
C LEU A 65 7.41 11.33 1.95
N MET A 66 6.88 10.13 2.13
CA MET A 66 7.61 8.98 2.66
C MET A 66 8.80 8.64 1.75
N ILE A 67 8.56 8.47 0.45
CA ILE A 67 9.61 8.09 -0.50
C ILE A 67 10.70 9.14 -0.55
N ASP A 68 10.34 10.42 -0.58
CA ASP A 68 11.29 11.55 -0.56
C ASP A 68 12.17 11.51 0.71
N SER A 69 11.55 11.32 1.87
CA SER A 69 12.23 11.32 3.17
C SER A 69 13.29 10.23 3.32
N ILE A 70 13.16 9.12 2.61
CA ILE A 70 14.05 7.95 2.74
C ILE A 70 14.91 7.66 1.52
N ALA A 71 14.79 8.47 0.46
CA ALA A 71 15.46 8.22 -0.82
C ALA A 71 16.98 8.00 -0.68
N ASP A 72 17.66 8.86 0.08
CA ASP A 72 19.11 8.80 0.32
C ASP A 72 19.51 7.72 1.35
N MET A 73 18.56 7.21 2.10
CA MET A 73 18.82 6.25 3.19
C MET A 73 18.79 4.79 2.71
N ARG A 74 18.44 4.54 1.45
CA ARG A 74 18.18 3.19 0.93
C ARG A 74 19.14 2.80 -0.17
N ASP A 75 19.44 1.50 -0.20
CA ASP A 75 20.27 0.88 -1.27
C ASP A 75 19.42 0.13 -2.31
N LYS A 76 18.10 0.12 -2.16
CA LYS A 76 17.14 -0.54 -3.06
C LYS A 76 15.88 0.28 -3.21
N PRO A 77 15.16 0.17 -4.34
CA PRO A 77 13.93 0.92 -4.54
C PRO A 77 12.82 0.49 -3.58
N VAL A 78 11.89 1.40 -3.31
CA VAL A 78 10.57 1.06 -2.78
C VAL A 78 9.73 0.52 -3.92
N ILE A 79 9.13 -0.66 -3.76
CA ILE A 79 8.23 -1.23 -4.77
C ILE A 79 6.79 -0.90 -4.44
N VAL A 80 6.13 -0.15 -5.32
CA VAL A 80 4.72 0.25 -5.17
C VAL A 80 3.84 -0.68 -6.02
N TYR A 81 3.03 -1.49 -5.35
CA TYR A 81 2.08 -2.42 -5.95
C TYR A 81 0.69 -1.80 -5.98
N ALA A 82 0.06 -1.80 -7.14
CA ALA A 82 -1.35 -1.43 -7.29
C ALA A 82 -1.93 -2.00 -8.60
N THR A 83 -3.22 -1.84 -8.80
CA THR A 83 -3.83 -2.11 -10.11
C THR A 83 -3.30 -1.14 -11.16
N ASP A 84 -3.37 -1.53 -12.43
CA ASP A 84 -2.91 -0.69 -13.54
C ASP A 84 -3.56 0.70 -13.50
N ALA A 85 -4.88 0.76 -13.32
CA ALA A 85 -5.62 2.02 -13.23
C ALA A 85 -5.13 2.92 -12.07
N THR A 86 -4.83 2.33 -10.90
CA THR A 86 -4.29 3.09 -9.77
C THR A 86 -2.86 3.58 -10.06
N LEU A 87 -2.03 2.75 -10.70
CA LEU A 87 -0.67 3.14 -11.10
C LEU A 87 -0.69 4.27 -12.15
N GLU A 88 -1.62 4.25 -13.10
CA GLU A 88 -1.80 5.35 -14.06
C GLU A 88 -2.15 6.67 -13.35
N ILE A 89 -3.05 6.63 -12.36
CA ILE A 89 -3.39 7.81 -11.58
C ILE A 89 -2.17 8.32 -10.81
N LEU A 90 -1.40 7.45 -10.16
CA LEU A 90 -0.18 7.84 -9.45
C LEU A 90 0.82 8.53 -10.37
N ARG A 91 1.07 7.98 -11.57
CA ARG A 91 1.98 8.59 -12.56
C ARG A 91 1.47 9.91 -13.10
N ASN A 92 0.20 9.98 -13.47
CA ASN A 92 -0.34 11.14 -14.19
C ASN A 92 -0.69 12.30 -13.25
N HIS A 93 -0.99 12.03 -11.97
CA HIS A 93 -1.56 13.03 -11.08
C HIS A 93 -0.80 13.22 -9.76
N VAL A 94 0.15 12.37 -9.42
CA VAL A 94 0.94 12.48 -8.20
C VAL A 94 2.42 12.65 -8.53
N PHE A 95 3.05 11.62 -9.08
CA PHE A 95 4.47 11.59 -9.45
C PHE A 95 4.65 12.07 -10.89
N ASN A 96 4.34 13.34 -11.17
CA ASN A 96 4.20 13.90 -12.52
C ASN A 96 5.04 15.15 -12.75
N TRP A 97 6.04 15.40 -11.92
CA TRP A 97 6.91 16.57 -11.92
C TRP A 97 6.22 17.91 -11.63
N ALA A 98 4.86 17.93 -11.60
CA ALA A 98 4.08 19.12 -11.28
C ALA A 98 3.59 19.12 -9.83
N ILE A 99 3.10 17.96 -9.34
CA ILE A 99 2.69 17.80 -7.94
C ILE A 99 3.86 17.27 -7.11
N TRP A 100 4.53 16.18 -7.60
CA TRP A 100 5.70 15.63 -6.95
C TRP A 100 6.68 15.06 -7.98
N PRO A 101 8.00 15.03 -7.71
CA PRO A 101 8.97 14.39 -8.59
C PRO A 101 8.63 12.93 -8.88
N ASP A 102 8.88 12.47 -10.10
CA ASP A 102 8.72 11.05 -10.43
C ASP A 102 9.94 10.25 -9.95
N PHE A 103 9.83 9.66 -8.79
CA PHE A 103 10.88 8.84 -8.19
C PHE A 103 11.13 7.51 -8.91
N SER A 104 10.32 7.14 -9.87
CA SER A 104 10.61 6.00 -10.74
C SER A 104 11.64 6.35 -11.83
N GLU A 105 11.78 7.65 -12.14
CA GLU A 105 12.76 8.18 -13.08
C GLU A 105 14.02 8.72 -12.38
N ILE A 106 13.94 9.00 -11.07
CA ILE A 106 15.10 9.46 -10.29
C ILE A 106 15.91 8.26 -9.81
N SER A 107 17.21 8.31 -10.08
CA SER A 107 18.16 7.31 -9.62
C SER A 107 19.15 7.90 -8.62
N ILE A 108 19.35 7.19 -7.50
CA ILE A 108 20.40 7.46 -6.53
C ILE A 108 21.35 6.27 -6.54
N ARG A 109 22.67 6.53 -6.68
CA ARG A 109 23.70 5.47 -6.78
C ARG A 109 23.37 4.45 -7.89
N GLU A 110 22.93 4.93 -9.05
CA GLU A 110 22.59 4.14 -10.25
C GLU A 110 21.36 3.21 -10.08
N ARG A 111 20.50 3.45 -9.08
CA ARG A 111 19.28 2.69 -8.82
C ARG A 111 18.08 3.61 -8.72
N PRO A 112 16.92 3.22 -9.28
CA PRO A 112 15.71 4.00 -9.12
C PRO A 112 15.32 4.04 -7.63
N VAL A 113 14.79 5.18 -7.19
CA VAL A 113 14.31 5.37 -5.82
C VAL A 113 13.04 4.56 -5.57
N MET A 114 12.19 4.46 -6.59
CA MET A 114 10.90 3.76 -6.56
C MET A 114 10.71 2.95 -7.83
N GLN A 115 9.93 1.88 -7.74
CA GLN A 115 9.47 1.11 -8.89
C GLN A 115 7.98 0.81 -8.77
N TYR A 116 7.27 0.84 -9.88
CA TYR A 116 5.87 0.41 -9.96
C TYR A 116 5.79 -1.07 -10.32
N GLN A 117 4.93 -1.80 -9.63
CA GLN A 117 4.62 -3.18 -9.91
C GLN A 117 3.11 -3.38 -10.00
N MET A 118 2.61 -3.67 -11.19
CA MET A 118 1.19 -3.98 -11.38
C MET A 118 0.83 -5.28 -10.67
N ILE A 119 -0.33 -5.27 -9.99
CA ILE A 119 -0.97 -6.45 -9.42
C ILE A 119 -2.41 -6.57 -9.95
N ARG A 120 -2.87 -7.81 -10.17
CA ARG A 120 -4.22 -8.12 -10.61
C ARG A 120 -5.01 -8.80 -9.51
N ILE A 121 -6.33 -8.64 -9.52
CA ILE A 121 -7.23 -9.38 -8.63
C ILE A 121 -6.95 -10.88 -8.73
N GLY A 122 -6.81 -11.54 -7.58
CA GLY A 122 -6.43 -12.94 -7.44
C GLY A 122 -4.93 -13.21 -7.58
N GLN A 123 -4.13 -12.24 -7.99
CA GLN A 123 -2.68 -12.40 -8.04
C GLN A 123 -2.08 -12.32 -6.64
N ALA A 124 -1.21 -13.29 -6.34
CA ALA A 124 -0.47 -13.38 -5.08
C ALA A 124 1.00 -12.96 -5.28
N VAL A 125 1.52 -12.17 -4.36
CA VAL A 125 2.95 -11.83 -4.26
C VAL A 125 3.50 -12.43 -2.98
N ARG A 126 4.63 -13.14 -3.06
CA ARG A 126 5.22 -13.88 -1.94
C ARG A 126 6.45 -13.17 -1.39
N PHE A 127 6.53 -13.08 -0.06
CA PHE A 127 7.65 -12.53 0.70
C PHE A 127 8.07 -13.52 1.79
N GLY A 128 8.96 -14.44 1.44
CA GLY A 128 9.31 -15.58 2.31
C GLY A 128 8.08 -16.46 2.56
N GLU A 129 7.66 -16.57 3.83
CA GLU A 129 6.45 -17.31 4.24
C GLU A 129 5.16 -16.49 4.14
N ARG A 130 5.25 -15.19 3.88
CA ARG A 130 4.10 -14.30 3.75
C ARG A 130 3.64 -14.19 2.31
N THR A 131 2.33 -14.08 2.13
CA THR A 131 1.73 -13.87 0.81
C THR A 131 0.71 -12.75 0.90
N ILE A 132 0.74 -11.84 -0.06
CA ILE A 132 -0.25 -10.78 -0.23
C ILE A 132 -1.01 -11.05 -1.52
N THR A 133 -2.32 -11.19 -1.45
CA THR A 133 -3.19 -11.44 -2.61
C THR A 133 -4.20 -10.33 -2.76
N ALA A 134 -4.30 -9.75 -3.96
CA ALA A 134 -5.30 -8.74 -4.24
C ALA A 134 -6.71 -9.37 -4.34
N LEU A 135 -7.67 -8.78 -3.66
CA LEU A 135 -9.07 -9.18 -3.62
C LEU A 135 -9.95 -8.15 -4.35
N PRO A 136 -11.11 -8.56 -4.89
CA PRO A 136 -12.03 -7.62 -5.52
C PRO A 136 -12.56 -6.61 -4.49
N ALA A 137 -12.61 -5.34 -4.86
CA ALA A 137 -13.31 -4.29 -4.15
C ALA A 137 -14.15 -3.49 -5.15
N GLU A 138 -15.23 -2.89 -4.69
CA GLU A 138 -16.10 -2.04 -5.51
C GLU A 138 -16.25 -0.69 -4.83
N HIS A 139 -15.75 0.33 -5.50
CA HIS A 139 -15.67 1.68 -4.97
C HIS A 139 -15.91 2.70 -6.10
N THR A 140 -15.86 3.99 -5.79
CA THR A 140 -16.04 5.09 -6.75
C THR A 140 -14.91 5.21 -7.77
N VAL A 141 -13.76 4.62 -7.47
CA VAL A 141 -12.61 4.45 -8.37
C VAL A 141 -12.18 2.97 -8.39
N PRO A 142 -11.42 2.51 -9.38
CA PRO A 142 -10.88 1.16 -9.38
C PRO A 142 -10.11 0.86 -8.09
N ALA A 143 -10.55 -0.18 -7.36
CA ALA A 143 -10.05 -0.52 -6.05
C ALA A 143 -9.84 -2.02 -5.86
N VAL A 144 -9.00 -2.38 -4.91
CA VAL A 144 -8.78 -3.75 -4.44
C VAL A 144 -8.68 -3.78 -2.92
N GLY A 145 -9.05 -4.91 -2.33
CA GLY A 145 -8.64 -5.28 -0.99
C GLY A 145 -7.39 -6.17 -1.03
N TYR A 146 -6.89 -6.54 0.14
CA TYR A 146 -5.74 -7.43 0.26
C TYR A 146 -5.97 -8.52 1.29
N HIS A 147 -5.65 -9.75 0.90
CA HIS A 147 -5.51 -10.89 1.79
C HIS A 147 -4.03 -11.03 2.18
N LEU A 148 -3.76 -10.98 3.46
CA LEU A 148 -2.45 -11.10 4.08
C LEU A 148 -2.35 -12.48 4.72
N ASP A 149 -1.53 -13.38 4.19
CA ASP A 149 -1.35 -14.72 4.73
C ASP A 149 0.08 -14.91 5.26
N SER A 150 0.18 -15.45 6.47
CA SER A 150 1.45 -15.79 7.12
C SER A 150 1.78 -17.28 7.07
N GLY A 151 0.99 -18.09 6.36
CA GLY A 151 1.04 -19.54 6.41
C GLY A 151 0.46 -20.17 7.68
N ARG A 152 0.20 -19.36 8.74
CA ARG A 152 -0.38 -19.81 10.03
C ARG A 152 -1.70 -19.12 10.38
N GLY A 153 -1.97 -18.02 9.74
CA GLY A 153 -3.18 -17.23 9.95
C GLY A 153 -3.25 -16.11 8.93
N SER A 154 -4.46 -15.79 8.55
CA SER A 154 -4.78 -14.82 7.52
C SER A 154 -5.54 -13.65 8.10
N LEU A 155 -5.33 -12.47 7.51
CA LEU A 155 -6.08 -11.24 7.73
C LEU A 155 -6.53 -10.73 6.37
N VAL A 156 -7.73 -10.18 6.30
CA VAL A 156 -8.23 -9.51 5.11
C VAL A 156 -8.50 -8.05 5.43
N PHE A 157 -7.95 -7.19 4.59
CA PHE A 157 -8.29 -5.79 4.53
C PHE A 157 -9.08 -5.54 3.25
N THR A 158 -10.33 -5.08 3.41
CA THR A 158 -11.24 -4.91 2.27
C THR A 158 -10.89 -3.73 1.37
N GLY A 159 -10.05 -2.80 1.87
CA GLY A 159 -10.02 -1.46 1.33
C GLY A 159 -11.38 -0.80 1.48
N ASP A 160 -11.60 0.28 0.75
CA ASP A 160 -12.89 0.92 0.63
C ASP A 160 -13.74 0.15 -0.38
N THR A 161 -14.86 -0.35 0.07
CA THR A 161 -15.78 -1.12 -0.79
C THR A 161 -17.23 -0.88 -0.38
N THR A 162 -18.10 -0.82 -1.38
CA THR A 162 -19.54 -0.90 -1.21
C THR A 162 -19.99 -2.37 -1.20
N VAL A 163 -21.28 -2.63 -1.45
CA VAL A 163 -21.79 -3.99 -1.64
C VAL A 163 -21.06 -4.64 -2.81
N ASN A 164 -20.42 -5.77 -2.56
CA ASN A 164 -19.56 -6.45 -3.52
C ASN A 164 -19.77 -7.96 -3.48
N ASP A 165 -20.57 -8.47 -4.40
CA ASP A 165 -20.90 -9.90 -4.46
C ASP A 165 -19.69 -10.77 -4.86
N ALA A 166 -18.71 -10.21 -5.55
CA ALA A 166 -17.49 -10.94 -5.93
C ALA A 166 -16.52 -11.14 -4.75
N PHE A 167 -16.61 -10.33 -3.71
CA PHE A 167 -15.74 -10.39 -2.54
C PHE A 167 -15.99 -11.65 -1.69
N TRP A 168 -17.25 -11.99 -1.43
CA TRP A 168 -17.61 -13.08 -0.53
C TRP A 168 -17.13 -14.46 -1.00
N PRO A 169 -17.25 -14.83 -2.30
CA PRO A 169 -16.66 -16.08 -2.79
C PRO A 169 -15.13 -16.12 -2.66
N ALA A 170 -14.46 -14.98 -2.79
CA ALA A 170 -13.01 -14.89 -2.59
C ALA A 170 -12.66 -15.07 -1.11
N LEU A 171 -13.36 -14.38 -0.21
CA LEU A 171 -13.18 -14.46 1.24
C LEU A 171 -13.41 -15.88 1.77
N ASN A 172 -14.49 -16.55 1.33
CA ASN A 172 -14.87 -17.88 1.80
C ASN A 172 -13.88 -18.98 1.39
N ARG A 173 -12.96 -18.71 0.48
CA ARG A 173 -11.88 -19.64 0.10
C ARG A 173 -10.63 -19.50 0.97
N ILE A 174 -10.56 -18.47 1.80
CA ILE A 174 -9.38 -18.20 2.63
C ILE A 174 -9.41 -19.14 3.85
N ALA A 175 -8.39 -19.97 3.93
CA ALA A 175 -8.17 -20.79 5.11
C ALA A 175 -7.54 -19.94 6.24
N ASN A 176 -7.79 -20.31 7.50
CA ASN A 176 -7.16 -19.70 8.69
C ASN A 176 -7.40 -18.18 8.83
N LEU A 177 -8.53 -17.67 8.36
CA LEU A 177 -8.95 -16.29 8.59
C LEU A 177 -9.16 -16.05 10.08
N ARG A 178 -8.69 -14.91 10.59
CA ARG A 178 -8.75 -14.53 12.02
C ARG A 178 -9.33 -13.14 12.20
#